data_5eb839229b06282d279d87506825e68c
#
_entry.id   5eb839229b06282d279d87506825e68c
#
_cell.length_a   1.000
_cell.length_b   1.000
_cell.length_c   1.000
_cell.angle_alpha   90.00
_cell.angle_beta   90.00
_cell.angle_gamma   90.00
#
_symmetry.space_group_name_H-M   'P 1'
#
loop_
_entity.id
_entity.type
_entity.pdbx_description
1 polymer ?
#
loop_
_entity_poly.entity_id
_entity_poly.type
_entity_poly.pdbx_seq_one_letter_code
_entity_poly.pdbx_strand_id
1 'polypeptide(L)'
;MYQRILVPIDGSDTSKLGLEESIRLAKSTGGRLRLIHVIDDLSLALAMDAYSGHAGDWLNVLRADGARILQEAADIALRAANTT
;
A
#
# COMPACT_ATOMS: atom_id res chain seq x y z
N MET A 1 -20.38 15.12 -5.41
CA MET A 1 -19.01 15.57 -5.12
C MET A 1 -18.12 14.35 -4.93
N TYR A 2 -16.98 14.31 -5.61
CA TYR A 2 -16.06 13.17 -5.51
C TYR A 2 -15.15 13.34 -4.31
N GLN A 3 -15.17 12.36 -3.40
CA GLN A 3 -14.18 12.28 -2.33
C GLN A 3 -12.96 11.51 -2.82
N ARG A 4 -11.79 12.03 -2.48
CA ARG A 4 -10.53 11.33 -2.67
C ARG A 4 -10.12 10.75 -1.34
N ILE A 5 -9.98 9.45 -1.30
CA ILE A 5 -9.62 8.73 -0.08
C ILE A 5 -8.19 8.22 -0.21
N LEU A 6 -7.33 8.67 0.67
CA LEU A 6 -5.93 8.27 0.70
C LEU A 6 -5.79 7.07 1.63
N VAL A 7 -5.26 5.96 1.12
CA VAL A 7 -5.16 4.71 1.87
C VAL A 7 -3.70 4.28 1.98
N PRO A 8 -3.10 4.38 3.16
CA PRO A 8 -1.74 3.89 3.35
C PRO A 8 -1.72 2.36 3.42
N ILE A 9 -0.84 1.75 2.65
CA ILE A 9 -0.70 0.29 2.53
C ILE A 9 0.73 -0.09 2.88
N ASP A 10 0.90 -0.96 3.87
CA ASP A 10 2.21 -1.45 4.30
C ASP A 10 2.33 -2.98 4.26
N GLY A 11 1.28 -3.66 3.79
CA GLY A 11 1.24 -5.12 3.72
C GLY A 11 0.79 -5.80 5.01
N SER A 12 0.52 -5.04 6.08
CA SER A 12 0.06 -5.58 7.35
C SER A 12 -1.43 -5.92 7.31
N ASP A 13 -1.88 -6.74 8.25
CA ASP A 13 -3.30 -7.04 8.42
C ASP A 13 -4.11 -5.80 8.76
N THR A 14 -3.54 -4.88 9.54
CA THR A 14 -4.17 -3.60 9.86
C THR A 14 -4.42 -2.76 8.61
N SER A 15 -3.43 -2.69 7.71
CA SER A 15 -3.61 -1.94 6.46
C SER A 15 -4.64 -2.60 5.54
N LYS A 16 -4.75 -3.94 5.55
CA LYS A 16 -5.81 -4.64 4.81
C LYS A 16 -7.20 -4.28 5.33
N LEU A 17 -7.36 -4.22 6.64
CA LEU A 17 -8.63 -3.80 7.25
C LEU A 17 -8.96 -2.35 6.86
N GLY A 18 -7.97 -1.47 6.88
CA GLY A 18 -8.12 -0.08 6.45
C GLY A 18 -8.52 0.02 4.99
N LEU A 19 -7.93 -0.81 4.12
CA LEU A 19 -8.29 -0.88 2.71
C LEU A 19 -9.75 -1.32 2.53
N GLU A 20 -10.18 -2.37 3.21
CA GLU A 20 -11.56 -2.87 3.14
C GLU A 20 -12.57 -1.80 3.57
N GLU A 21 -12.31 -1.10 4.66
CA GLU A 21 -13.15 0.01 5.12
C GLU A 21 -13.19 1.15 4.11
N SER A 22 -12.05 1.49 3.52
CA SER A 22 -11.94 2.54 2.50
C SER A 22 -12.73 2.18 1.24
N ILE A 23 -12.69 0.92 0.84
CA ILE A 23 -13.47 0.43 -0.30
C ILE A 23 -14.96 0.58 -0.02
N ARG A 24 -15.42 0.20 1.16
CA ARG A 24 -16.83 0.36 1.56
C ARG A 24 -17.24 1.83 1.51
N LEU A 25 -16.41 2.71 2.05
CA LEU A 25 -16.67 4.14 2.04
C LEU A 25 -16.71 4.69 0.61
N ALA A 26 -15.77 4.30 -0.23
CA ALA A 26 -15.72 4.74 -1.63
C ALA A 26 -16.98 4.31 -2.39
N LYS A 27 -17.45 3.08 -2.20
CA LYS A 27 -18.68 2.58 -2.81
C LYS A 27 -19.91 3.38 -2.35
N SER A 28 -19.94 3.71 -1.05
CA SER A 28 -21.04 4.45 -0.45
C SER A 28 -21.11 5.91 -0.92
N THR A 29 -19.95 6.54 -1.15
CA THR A 29 -19.86 7.96 -1.47
C THR A 29 -19.58 8.25 -2.94
N GLY A 30 -19.29 7.23 -3.74
CA GLY A 30 -18.79 7.41 -5.11
C GLY A 30 -17.37 7.93 -5.16
N GLY A 31 -16.62 7.79 -4.08
CA GLY A 31 -15.26 8.29 -3.96
C GLY A 31 -14.23 7.48 -4.73
N ARG A 32 -13.03 8.05 -4.83
CA ARG A 32 -11.87 7.41 -5.45
C ARG A 32 -10.82 7.08 -4.40
N LEU A 33 -10.20 5.92 -4.55
CA LEU A 33 -9.11 5.50 -3.68
C LEU A 33 -7.77 5.84 -4.30
N ARG A 34 -6.86 6.32 -3.49
CA ARG A 34 -5.45 6.46 -3.84
C ARG A 34 -4.64 5.65 -2.84
N LEU A 35 -3.96 4.63 -3.34
CA LEU A 35 -3.16 3.74 -2.51
C LEU A 35 -1.72 4.27 -2.42
N ILE A 36 -1.18 4.31 -1.22
CA ILE A 36 0.18 4.77 -0.96
C ILE A 36 0.91 3.71 -0.15
N HIS A 37 2.09 3.31 -0.62
CA HIS A 37 2.97 2.47 0.17
C HIS A 37 3.90 3.36 0.99
N VAL A 38 3.90 3.14 2.31
CA VAL A 38 4.76 3.88 3.23
C VAL A 38 5.89 2.97 3.67
N ILE A 39 7.12 3.43 3.45
CA ILE A 39 8.31 2.73 3.91
C ILE A 39 8.61 3.19 5.34
N ASP A 40 8.71 2.24 6.26
CA ASP A 40 9.09 2.53 7.64
C ASP A 40 10.57 2.93 7.71
N ASP A 41 10.85 4.15 8.11
CA ASP A 41 12.20 4.70 8.22
C ASP A 41 13.08 3.87 9.14
N LEU A 42 12.54 3.32 10.21
CA LEU A 42 13.29 2.48 11.13
C LEU A 42 13.69 1.16 10.45
N SER A 43 12.77 0.52 9.76
CA SER A 43 13.06 -0.70 9.01
C SER A 43 14.09 -0.45 7.93
N LEU A 44 14.01 0.69 7.24
CA LEU A 44 14.99 1.09 6.24
C LEU A 44 16.37 1.29 6.86
N ALA A 45 16.45 1.98 7.99
CA ALA A 45 17.71 2.24 8.68
C ALA A 45 18.37 0.92 9.16
N LEU A 46 17.60 0.01 9.74
CA LEU A 46 18.08 -1.29 10.18
C LEU A 46 18.56 -2.13 9.00
N ALA A 47 17.83 -2.09 7.90
CA ALA A 47 18.21 -2.81 6.68
C ALA A 47 19.50 -2.27 6.07
N MET A 48 19.67 -0.95 6.03
CA MET A 48 20.87 -0.32 5.51
C MET A 48 22.10 -0.66 6.38
N ASP A 49 21.93 -0.75 7.67
CA ASP A 49 22.99 -1.16 8.60
C ASP A 49 23.38 -2.63 8.37
N ALA A 50 22.40 -3.51 8.24
CA ALA A 50 22.61 -4.94 7.99
C ALA A 50 23.26 -5.21 6.61
N TYR A 51 22.97 -4.37 5.63
CA TYR A 51 23.47 -4.52 4.25
C TYR A 51 24.49 -3.43 3.89
N SER A 52 25.31 -3.06 4.85
CA SER A 52 26.38 -2.07 4.67
C SER A 52 27.26 -2.46 3.46
N GLY A 53 27.35 -1.56 2.48
CA GLY A 53 28.01 -1.81 1.20
C GLY A 53 27.07 -2.33 0.08
N HIS A 54 25.84 -2.71 0.40
CA HIS A 54 24.86 -3.20 -0.57
C HIS A 54 23.54 -2.42 -0.51
N ALA A 55 23.59 -1.15 -0.12
CA ALA A 55 22.39 -0.31 0.06
C ALA A 55 21.55 -0.18 -1.21
N GLY A 56 22.19 -0.15 -2.39
CA GLY A 56 21.47 -0.08 -3.66
C GLY A 56 20.63 -1.30 -3.95
N ASP A 57 21.17 -2.49 -3.65
CA ASP A 57 20.45 -3.76 -3.85
C ASP A 57 19.25 -3.85 -2.89
N TRP A 58 19.43 -3.43 -1.64
CA TRP A 58 18.36 -3.42 -0.66
C TRP A 58 17.23 -2.46 -1.06
N LEU A 59 17.58 -1.27 -1.57
CA LEU A 59 16.58 -0.32 -2.05
C LEU A 59 15.78 -0.89 -3.21
N ASN A 60 16.42 -1.63 -4.12
CA ASN A 60 15.72 -2.29 -5.22
C ASN A 60 14.75 -3.36 -4.70
N VAL A 61 15.14 -4.13 -3.68
CA VAL A 61 14.26 -5.12 -3.05
C VAL A 61 13.06 -4.42 -2.40
N LEU A 62 13.27 -3.33 -1.67
CA LEU A 62 12.18 -2.57 -1.04
C LEU A 62 11.22 -1.99 -2.06
N ARG A 63 11.74 -1.46 -3.17
CA ARG A 63 10.90 -0.93 -4.25
C ARG A 63 10.06 -2.01 -4.91
N ALA A 64 10.66 -3.16 -5.19
CA ALA A 64 9.96 -4.30 -5.78
C ALA A 64 8.87 -4.81 -4.83
N ASP A 65 9.18 -4.92 -3.55
CA ASP A 65 8.22 -5.35 -2.53
C ASP A 65 7.07 -4.34 -2.37
N GLY A 66 7.39 -3.06 -2.35
CA GLY A 66 6.37 -2.00 -2.31
C GLY A 66 5.45 -2.02 -3.52
N ALA A 67 6.01 -2.21 -4.72
CA ALA A 67 5.23 -2.34 -5.95
C ALA A 67 4.29 -3.54 -5.90
N ARG A 68 4.76 -4.67 -5.37
CA ARG A 68 3.95 -5.88 -5.21
C ARG A 68 2.81 -5.64 -4.23
N ILE A 69 3.10 -5.02 -3.08
CA ILE A 69 2.10 -4.71 -2.07
C ILE A 69 1.01 -3.79 -2.64
N LEU A 70 1.40 -2.74 -3.35
CA LEU A 70 0.46 -1.82 -3.99
C LEU A 70 -0.36 -2.51 -5.07
N GLN A 71 0.25 -3.39 -5.87
CA GLN A 71 -0.45 -4.10 -6.92
C GLN A 71 -1.49 -5.06 -6.33
N GLU A 72 -1.16 -5.78 -5.28
CA GLU A 72 -2.09 -6.66 -4.57
C GLU A 72 -3.28 -5.87 -4.02
N ALA A 73 -3.02 -4.72 -3.40
CA ALA A 73 -4.07 -3.85 -2.88
C ALA A 73 -4.96 -3.29 -4.00
N ALA A 74 -4.36 -2.88 -5.11
CA ALA A 74 -5.09 -2.40 -6.27
C ALA A 74 -5.99 -3.49 -6.86
N ASP A 75 -5.50 -4.73 -6.93
CA ASP A 75 -6.28 -5.87 -7.42
C ASP A 75 -7.49 -6.15 -6.53
N ILE A 76 -7.32 -6.05 -5.22
CA ILE A 76 -8.43 -6.20 -4.26
C ILE A 76 -9.48 -5.11 -4.49
N ALA A 77 -9.04 -3.87 -4.65
CA ALA A 77 -9.94 -2.74 -4.87
C ALA A 77 -10.70 -2.86 -6.20
N LEU A 78 -10.02 -3.28 -7.27
CA LEU A 78 -10.63 -3.47 -8.57
C LEU A 78 -11.66 -4.58 -8.57
N ARG A 79 -11.37 -5.70 -7.91
CA ARG A 79 -12.32 -6.80 -7.77
C ARG A 79 -13.57 -6.36 -7.00
N ALA A 80 -13.38 -5.60 -5.93
CA ALA A 80 -14.49 -5.06 -5.15
C ALA A 80 -15.34 -4.08 -5.97
N ALA A 81 -14.72 -3.25 -6.81
CA ALA A 81 -15.43 -2.31 -7.68
C ALA A 81 -16.29 -3.03 -8.73
N ASN A 82 -15.86 -4.20 -9.20
CA ASN A 82 -16.58 -5.00 -10.19
C ASN A 82 -17.67 -5.89 -9.59
N THR A 83 -17.77 -5.93 -8.26
CA THR A 83 -18.79 -6.69 -7.54
C THR A 83 -19.88 -5.73 -7.10
N THR A 84 -20.99 -5.75 -7.74
CA THR A 84 -22.14 -4.93 -7.36
C THR A 84 -23.08 -5.69 -6.43
#